data_f564cd9d97035725de6c458401609a03
#
_entry.id   f564cd9d97035725de6c458401609a03
#
_cell.length_a   1.000
_cell.length_b   1.000
_cell.length_c   1.000
_cell.angle_alpha   90.00
_cell.angle_beta   90.00
_cell.angle_gamma   90.00
#
_symmetry.space_group_name_H-M   'P 1'
#
loop_
_entity.id
_entity.type
_entity.pdbx_description
1 polymer ?
#
loop_
_entity_poly.entity_id
_entity_poly.type
_entity_poly.pdbx_seq_one_letter_code
_entity_poly.pdbx_strand_id
1 'polypeptide(L)'
;MSIVKRSALGLCLVACATLLLPVFTGTANAAPGALIRNYQSGKCLDADANFLGYNGDRVQLWDCNGGANQKWLPIPMNPNVTNRVVLENAADGKCLDADANGMNNNGDRIQLWDCGRFTGPAEQTWDMLNVYGSTTDWVFRNLGDGKVLDADANSVNNNGGKVQLWDWWGGVNQIWQG
;
A
#
# COMPACT_ATOMS: atom_id res chain seq x y z
N MET A 1 69.80 -61.40 19.14
CA MET A 1 69.46 -60.84 17.84
C MET A 1 68.01 -60.35 17.91
N SER A 2 67.87 -59.09 18.23
CA SER A 2 66.54 -58.53 18.60
C SER A 2 66.22 -57.43 17.57
N ILE A 3 65.14 -57.63 16.82
CA ILE A 3 64.65 -56.72 15.80
C ILE A 3 63.67 -55.74 16.39
N VAL A 4 64.07 -54.48 16.43
CA VAL A 4 63.18 -53.39 16.89
C VAL A 4 62.34 -52.93 15.69
N LYS A 5 61.02 -53.11 15.80
CA LYS A 5 60.06 -52.56 14.87
C LYS A 5 59.75 -51.10 15.22
N ARG A 6 60.06 -50.18 14.31
CA ARG A 6 59.63 -48.76 14.42
C ARG A 6 58.22 -48.62 13.86
N SER A 7 57.30 -48.18 14.73
CA SER A 7 55.96 -47.81 14.35
C SER A 7 55.95 -46.33 13.88
N ALA A 8 55.54 -46.10 12.67
CA ALA A 8 55.31 -44.74 12.15
C ALA A 8 53.90 -44.27 12.58
N LEU A 9 53.85 -43.24 13.38
CA LEU A 9 52.59 -42.50 13.64
C LEU A 9 52.27 -41.60 12.43
N GLY A 10 51.23 -41.95 11.69
CA GLY A 10 50.66 -41.08 10.67
C GLY A 10 49.83 -40.00 11.32
N LEU A 11 50.27 -38.75 11.16
CA LEU A 11 49.51 -37.56 11.57
C LEU A 11 48.46 -37.27 10.49
N CYS A 12 47.18 -37.56 10.83
CA CYS A 12 46.05 -37.25 9.94
C CYS A 12 45.67 -35.77 10.13
N LEU A 13 46.07 -34.87 9.23
CA LEU A 13 45.66 -33.50 9.18
C LEU A 13 44.22 -33.47 8.60
N VAL A 14 43.24 -33.32 9.48
CA VAL A 14 41.83 -33.02 9.06
C VAL A 14 41.77 -31.54 8.69
N ALA A 15 41.81 -31.26 7.38
CA ALA A 15 41.54 -29.92 6.88
C ALA A 15 40.03 -29.63 7.03
N CYS A 16 39.69 -28.81 8.04
CA CYS A 16 38.32 -28.29 8.23
C CYS A 16 38.09 -27.23 7.17
N ALA A 17 37.51 -27.60 6.02
CA ALA A 17 37.03 -26.64 5.03
C ALA A 17 35.77 -25.98 5.54
N THR A 18 35.88 -24.75 6.06
CA THR A 18 34.74 -23.90 6.36
C THR A 18 34.09 -23.46 5.05
N LEU A 19 32.99 -24.11 4.70
CA LEU A 19 32.10 -23.64 3.64
C LEU A 19 31.47 -22.31 4.09
N LEU A 20 31.99 -21.20 3.60
CA LEU A 20 31.31 -19.90 3.67
C LEU A 20 30.16 -19.95 2.66
N LEU A 21 28.95 -20.21 3.14
CA LEU A 21 27.75 -20.03 2.36
C LEU A 21 27.55 -18.52 2.13
N PRO A 22 27.34 -18.08 0.88
CA PRO A 22 27.01 -16.68 0.64
C PRO A 22 25.67 -16.37 1.31
N VAL A 23 25.69 -15.45 2.29
CA VAL A 23 24.47 -14.87 2.85
C VAL A 23 23.94 -13.95 1.77
N PHE A 24 22.95 -14.41 1.01
CA PHE A 24 22.15 -13.54 0.17
C PHE A 24 21.32 -12.64 1.09
N THR A 25 21.82 -11.45 1.40
CA THR A 25 20.99 -10.37 1.90
C THR A 25 20.15 -9.87 0.74
N GLY A 26 19.11 -10.60 0.40
CA GLY A 26 18.06 -10.08 -0.46
C GLY A 26 17.44 -8.89 0.26
N THR A 27 17.76 -7.68 -0.18
CA THR A 27 16.91 -6.54 0.10
C THR A 27 15.54 -6.89 -0.49
N ALA A 28 14.56 -7.15 0.37
CA ALA A 28 13.17 -7.18 -0.06
C ALA A 28 12.89 -5.77 -0.61
N ASN A 29 13.06 -5.57 -1.92
CA ASN A 29 12.46 -4.46 -2.60
C ASN A 29 10.95 -4.70 -2.49
N ALA A 30 10.32 -4.08 -1.50
CA ALA A 30 8.89 -3.88 -1.54
C ALA A 30 8.61 -3.23 -2.90
N ALA A 31 7.73 -3.83 -3.70
CA ALA A 31 7.37 -3.28 -4.99
C ALA A 31 7.01 -1.80 -4.77
N PRO A 32 7.60 -0.86 -5.49
CA PRO A 32 7.30 0.54 -5.30
C PRO A 32 5.81 0.73 -5.59
N GLY A 33 5.04 1.14 -4.57
CA GLY A 33 3.63 1.45 -4.72
C GLY A 33 3.44 2.52 -5.80
N ALA A 34 2.26 2.54 -6.42
CA ALA A 34 1.91 3.55 -7.41
C ALA A 34 1.47 4.85 -6.75
N LEU A 35 1.68 5.97 -7.45
CA LEU A 35 1.05 7.23 -7.12
C LEU A 35 -0.40 7.20 -7.61
N ILE A 36 -1.34 7.54 -6.75
CA ILE A 36 -2.74 7.73 -7.12
C ILE A 36 -3.00 9.23 -7.24
N ARG A 37 -3.28 9.72 -8.46
CA ARG A 37 -3.46 11.14 -8.76
C ARG A 37 -4.92 11.46 -8.98
N ASN A 38 -5.39 12.53 -8.40
CA ASN A 38 -6.73 13.04 -8.73
C ASN A 38 -6.73 13.63 -10.15
N TYR A 39 -7.69 13.21 -10.97
CA TYR A 39 -7.78 13.63 -12.38
C TYR A 39 -7.98 15.13 -12.55
N GLN A 40 -8.78 15.76 -11.67
CA GLN A 40 -9.09 17.18 -11.76
C GLN A 40 -7.90 18.08 -11.44
N SER A 41 -7.18 17.78 -10.36
CA SER A 41 -6.12 18.64 -9.83
C SER A 41 -4.71 18.17 -10.17
N GLY A 42 -4.54 16.91 -10.55
CA GLY A 42 -3.23 16.27 -10.71
C GLY A 42 -2.49 16.02 -9.39
N LYS A 43 -3.08 16.38 -8.24
CA LYS A 43 -2.49 16.13 -6.93
C LYS A 43 -2.57 14.65 -6.56
N CYS A 44 -1.64 14.22 -5.73
CA CYS A 44 -1.55 12.85 -5.24
C CYS A 44 -2.41 12.63 -4.00
N LEU A 45 -2.98 11.42 -3.89
CA LEU A 45 -3.50 10.89 -2.65
C LEU A 45 -2.34 10.74 -1.67
N ASP A 46 -2.41 11.39 -0.53
CA ASP A 46 -1.30 11.61 0.39
C ASP A 46 -1.71 11.25 1.82
N ALA A 47 -0.95 10.37 2.45
CA ALA A 47 -1.03 10.18 3.89
C ALA A 47 -0.24 11.31 4.56
N ASP A 48 -0.86 12.08 5.45
CA ASP A 48 -0.23 13.24 6.07
C ASP A 48 1.03 12.82 6.85
N ALA A 49 2.21 13.19 6.32
CA ALA A 49 3.50 12.77 6.87
C ALA A 49 3.75 13.23 8.32
N ASN A 50 2.97 14.20 8.82
CA ASN A 50 3.10 14.67 10.20
C ASN A 50 2.45 13.73 11.24
N PHE A 51 1.61 12.81 10.79
CA PHE A 51 0.79 11.95 11.65
C PHE A 51 0.89 10.46 11.30
N LEU A 52 1.89 10.03 10.54
CA LEU A 52 2.05 8.63 10.13
C LEU A 52 2.21 7.70 11.33
N GLY A 53 1.56 6.52 11.25
CA GLY A 53 1.71 5.42 12.19
C GLY A 53 0.55 5.22 13.15
N TYR A 54 -0.43 6.10 13.17
CA TYR A 54 -1.58 5.99 14.07
C TYR A 54 -2.87 5.66 13.29
N ASN A 55 -3.77 4.92 13.92
CA ASN A 55 -5.11 4.72 13.40
C ASN A 55 -5.90 6.03 13.48
N GLY A 56 -6.56 6.37 12.38
CA GLY A 56 -7.28 7.63 12.25
C GLY A 56 -6.44 8.77 11.64
N ASP A 57 -5.22 8.49 11.19
CA ASP A 57 -4.40 9.49 10.53
C ASP A 57 -5.02 9.99 9.24
N ARG A 58 -4.76 11.26 8.94
CA ARG A 58 -5.42 11.96 7.85
C ARG A 58 -4.87 11.53 6.49
N VAL A 59 -5.78 11.31 5.56
CA VAL A 59 -5.51 11.24 4.13
C VAL A 59 -5.98 12.53 3.46
N GLN A 60 -5.19 13.07 2.56
CA GLN A 60 -5.37 14.39 1.94
C GLN A 60 -4.93 14.40 0.49
N LEU A 61 -5.10 15.53 -0.19
CA LEU A 61 -4.45 15.84 -1.46
C LEU A 61 -3.18 16.64 -1.20
N TRP A 62 -2.10 16.31 -1.93
CA TRP A 62 -0.86 17.06 -1.88
C TRP A 62 -0.15 17.06 -3.23
N ASP A 63 0.71 18.06 -3.48
CA ASP A 63 1.56 18.05 -4.66
C ASP A 63 2.38 16.76 -4.71
N CYS A 64 2.43 16.11 -5.88
CA CYS A 64 3.14 14.86 -6.02
C CYS A 64 4.65 15.06 -5.87
N ASN A 65 5.23 14.48 -4.84
CA ASN A 65 6.67 14.54 -4.55
C ASN A 65 7.36 13.16 -4.62
N GLY A 66 6.56 12.08 -4.79
CA GLY A 66 7.07 10.71 -4.88
C GLY A 66 7.49 10.10 -3.55
N GLY A 67 7.18 10.75 -2.43
CA GLY A 67 7.39 10.21 -1.08
C GLY A 67 6.66 8.89 -0.85
N ALA A 68 7.12 8.09 0.11
CA ALA A 68 6.49 6.81 0.43
C ALA A 68 5.04 7.00 0.91
N ASN A 69 4.74 8.11 1.58
CA ASN A 69 3.39 8.48 2.05
C ASN A 69 2.40 8.78 0.91
N GLN A 70 2.88 8.94 -0.33
CA GLN A 70 2.05 9.09 -1.53
C GLN A 70 1.98 7.83 -2.38
N LYS A 71 2.65 6.76 -1.97
CA LYS A 71 2.66 5.49 -2.69
C LYS A 71 1.71 4.51 -2.06
N TRP A 72 0.89 3.90 -2.92
CA TRP A 72 -0.17 2.99 -2.52
C TRP A 72 -0.02 1.65 -3.23
N LEU A 73 -0.12 0.56 -2.49
CA LEU A 73 -0.07 -0.80 -3.01
C LEU A 73 -1.49 -1.36 -3.06
N PRO A 74 -2.05 -1.58 -4.24
CA PRO A 74 -3.30 -2.31 -4.36
C PRO A 74 -3.04 -3.79 -4.09
N ILE A 75 -3.57 -4.30 -2.99
CA ILE A 75 -3.46 -5.70 -2.60
C ILE A 75 -4.80 -6.37 -2.84
N PRO A 76 -4.90 -7.30 -3.81
CA PRO A 76 -6.13 -8.01 -4.09
C PRO A 76 -6.62 -8.80 -2.86
N MET A 77 -7.90 -8.66 -2.53
CA MET A 77 -8.56 -9.41 -1.46
C MET A 77 -8.78 -10.88 -1.82
N ASN A 78 -8.83 -11.17 -3.11
CA ASN A 78 -8.96 -12.51 -3.66
C ASN A 78 -8.13 -12.60 -4.95
N PRO A 79 -7.25 -13.60 -5.11
CA PRO A 79 -6.42 -13.71 -6.30
C PRO A 79 -7.22 -13.88 -7.61
N ASN A 80 -8.48 -14.27 -7.52
CA ASN A 80 -9.37 -14.40 -8.68
C ASN A 80 -10.20 -13.14 -8.97
N VAL A 81 -10.12 -12.12 -8.11
CA VAL A 81 -10.85 -10.84 -8.23
C VAL A 81 -9.86 -9.70 -8.01
N THR A 82 -9.10 -9.39 -9.05
CA THR A 82 -7.96 -8.47 -8.95
C THR A 82 -8.33 -7.00 -8.85
N ASN A 83 -9.57 -6.64 -9.15
CA ASN A 83 -10.09 -5.28 -9.06
C ASN A 83 -10.73 -4.94 -7.70
N ARG A 84 -10.77 -5.90 -6.76
CA ARG A 84 -11.19 -5.67 -5.37
C ARG A 84 -9.97 -5.73 -4.48
N VAL A 85 -9.60 -4.60 -3.89
CA VAL A 85 -8.33 -4.41 -3.22
C VAL A 85 -8.48 -3.73 -1.85
N VAL A 86 -7.49 -3.90 -1.00
CA VAL A 86 -7.13 -2.88 0.00
C VAL A 86 -5.99 -2.03 -0.57
N LEU A 87 -5.93 -0.76 -0.20
CA LEU A 87 -4.87 0.16 -0.62
C LEU A 87 -3.95 0.40 0.57
N GLU A 88 -2.79 -0.25 0.57
CA GLU A 88 -1.80 -0.12 1.64
C GLU A 88 -0.84 1.04 1.35
N ASN A 89 -0.63 1.91 2.33
CA ASN A 89 0.33 3.00 2.23
C ASN A 89 1.76 2.47 2.43
N ALA A 90 2.67 2.85 1.54
CA ALA A 90 4.04 2.35 1.54
C ALA A 90 4.91 2.95 2.67
N ALA A 91 4.49 4.03 3.32
CA ALA A 91 5.26 4.67 4.38
C ALA A 91 5.13 3.94 5.73
N ASP A 92 3.93 3.48 6.06
CA ASP A 92 3.64 2.92 7.38
C ASP A 92 2.92 1.56 7.35
N GLY A 93 2.52 1.09 6.17
CA GLY A 93 1.85 -0.19 5.99
C GLY A 93 0.39 -0.21 6.44
N LYS A 94 -0.21 0.95 6.72
CA LYS A 94 -1.66 1.07 7.00
C LYS A 94 -2.47 1.12 5.72
N CYS A 95 -3.75 0.83 5.85
CA CYS A 95 -4.68 0.81 4.72
C CYS A 95 -5.56 2.06 4.66
N LEU A 96 -5.92 2.44 3.43
CA LEU A 96 -6.93 3.45 3.16
C LEU A 96 -8.29 2.97 3.70
N ASP A 97 -8.89 3.74 4.56
CA ASP A 97 -10.04 3.37 5.37
C ASP A 97 -11.10 4.48 5.33
N ALA A 98 -12.36 4.10 5.18
CA ALA A 98 -13.50 4.97 5.37
C ALA A 98 -13.90 4.93 6.85
N ASP A 99 -14.05 6.07 7.52
CA ASP A 99 -14.41 6.11 8.94
C ASP A 99 -15.78 5.45 9.17
N ALA A 100 -15.80 4.28 9.83
CA ALA A 100 -17.02 3.52 10.05
C ALA A 100 -18.12 4.29 10.82
N ASN A 101 -17.74 5.34 11.56
CA ASN A 101 -18.71 6.17 12.31
C ASN A 101 -19.48 7.12 11.40
N GLY A 102 -18.92 7.48 10.24
CA GLY A 102 -19.52 8.41 9.28
C GLY A 102 -20.09 7.75 8.05
N MET A 103 -19.83 6.46 7.81
CA MET A 103 -20.28 5.73 6.63
C MET A 103 -21.78 5.97 6.34
N ASN A 104 -22.12 5.92 5.06
CA ASN A 104 -23.42 6.27 4.47
C ASN A 104 -23.70 7.78 4.36
N ASN A 105 -22.83 8.66 4.85
CA ASN A 105 -22.99 10.09 4.66
C ASN A 105 -22.02 10.62 3.58
N ASN A 106 -22.50 11.53 2.76
CA ASN A 106 -21.62 12.28 1.87
C ASN A 106 -20.73 13.22 2.71
N GLY A 107 -19.45 13.26 2.38
CA GLY A 107 -18.46 14.04 3.11
C GLY A 107 -17.80 13.28 4.25
N ASP A 108 -18.04 11.98 4.37
CA ASP A 108 -17.38 11.17 5.38
C ASP A 108 -15.87 11.10 5.17
N ARG A 109 -15.17 10.94 6.29
CA ARG A 109 -13.70 11.04 6.35
C ARG A 109 -13.04 9.78 5.81
N ILE A 110 -11.96 10.00 5.05
CA ILE A 110 -10.98 8.99 4.70
C ILE A 110 -9.78 9.13 5.63
N GLN A 111 -9.29 7.99 6.10
CA GLN A 111 -8.24 7.90 7.11
C GLN A 111 -7.31 6.74 6.81
N LEU A 112 -6.24 6.59 7.61
CA LEU A 112 -5.42 5.39 7.68
C LEU A 112 -5.85 4.53 8.87
N TRP A 113 -5.85 3.21 8.67
CA TRP A 113 -6.13 2.25 9.74
C TRP A 113 -5.31 0.97 9.57
N ASP A 114 -5.14 0.19 10.65
CA ASP A 114 -4.49 -1.11 10.57
C ASP A 114 -5.17 -2.00 9.53
N CYS A 115 -4.37 -2.61 8.65
CA CYS A 115 -4.91 -3.37 7.52
C CYS A 115 -5.57 -4.69 7.93
N GLY A 116 -6.81 -4.87 7.55
CA GLY A 116 -7.52 -6.14 7.63
C GLY A 116 -7.30 -7.00 6.37
N ARG A 117 -6.05 -7.36 6.05
CA ARG A 117 -5.63 -7.86 4.73
C ARG A 117 -6.38 -9.07 4.16
N PHE A 118 -6.85 -10.00 4.96
CA PHE A 118 -7.44 -11.26 4.45
C PHE A 118 -8.93 -11.41 4.75
N THR A 119 -9.42 -10.65 5.69
CA THR A 119 -10.83 -10.58 6.08
C THR A 119 -11.28 -9.14 6.12
N GLY A 120 -10.69 -8.32 5.23
CA GLY A 120 -10.76 -6.87 5.27
C GLY A 120 -12.15 -6.36 5.56
N PRO A 121 -12.28 -5.51 6.55
CA PRO A 121 -13.53 -4.87 6.82
C PRO A 121 -13.99 -4.11 5.56
N ALA A 122 -15.29 -3.99 5.38
CA ALA A 122 -15.87 -3.44 4.17
C ALA A 122 -15.44 -1.98 3.92
N GLU A 123 -15.15 -1.24 4.99
CA GLU A 123 -14.66 0.13 4.98
C GLU A 123 -13.24 0.29 4.41
N GLN A 124 -12.42 -0.78 4.42
CA GLN A 124 -11.07 -0.80 3.83
C GLN A 124 -11.04 -1.43 2.44
N THR A 125 -12.15 -1.99 2.00
CA THR A 125 -12.21 -2.71 0.74
C THR A 125 -12.75 -1.81 -0.37
N TRP A 126 -12.00 -1.76 -1.47
CA TRP A 126 -12.26 -0.87 -2.59
C TRP A 126 -12.40 -1.66 -3.90
N ASP A 127 -13.48 -1.44 -4.62
CA ASP A 127 -13.59 -1.88 -6.00
C ASP A 127 -12.95 -0.82 -6.91
N MET A 128 -11.93 -1.22 -7.68
CA MET A 128 -11.33 -0.40 -8.73
C MET A 128 -12.14 -0.54 -10.01
N LEU A 129 -12.85 0.50 -10.38
CA LEU A 129 -13.73 0.50 -11.54
C LEU A 129 -13.12 1.37 -12.65
N ASN A 130 -12.92 0.79 -13.83
CA ASN A 130 -12.43 1.55 -14.99
C ASN A 130 -13.44 2.60 -15.42
N VAL A 131 -12.94 3.78 -15.77
CA VAL A 131 -13.75 4.86 -16.33
C VAL A 131 -13.68 4.81 -17.84
N TYR A 132 -14.84 4.71 -18.51
CA TYR A 132 -14.97 4.77 -19.97
C TYR A 132 -14.01 3.84 -20.75
N GLY A 133 -13.63 2.70 -20.19
CA GLY A 133 -12.69 1.76 -20.82
C GLY A 133 -11.21 2.19 -20.75
N SER A 134 -10.88 3.23 -19.99
CA SER A 134 -9.50 3.63 -19.70
C SER A 134 -8.78 2.52 -18.96
N THR A 135 -7.47 2.40 -19.16
CA THR A 135 -6.60 1.48 -18.41
C THR A 135 -5.87 2.18 -17.26
N THR A 136 -6.01 3.49 -17.14
CA THR A 136 -5.29 4.33 -16.16
C THR A 136 -6.22 5.17 -15.29
N ASP A 137 -7.50 5.29 -15.66
CA ASP A 137 -8.47 6.10 -14.95
C ASP A 137 -9.45 5.21 -14.18
N TRP A 138 -9.53 5.44 -12.89
CA TRP A 138 -10.24 4.58 -11.94
C TRP A 138 -11.22 5.39 -11.08
N VAL A 139 -12.29 4.74 -10.70
CA VAL A 139 -13.13 5.10 -9.57
C VAL A 139 -12.90 4.06 -8.48
N PHE A 140 -12.58 4.50 -7.27
CA PHE A 140 -12.46 3.64 -6.10
C PHE A 140 -13.77 3.65 -5.35
N ARG A 141 -14.55 2.56 -5.45
CA ARG A 141 -15.82 2.41 -4.76
C ARG A 141 -15.63 1.62 -3.47
N ASN A 142 -16.01 2.21 -2.34
CA ASN A 142 -15.99 1.54 -1.05
C ASN A 142 -17.02 0.41 -1.00
N LEU A 143 -16.63 -0.74 -0.46
CA LEU A 143 -17.51 -1.90 -0.37
C LEU A 143 -18.56 -1.76 0.75
N GLY A 144 -18.25 -0.97 1.79
CA GLY A 144 -19.10 -0.82 2.97
C GLY A 144 -20.42 -0.10 2.69
N ASP A 145 -20.37 0.97 1.90
CA ASP A 145 -21.57 1.79 1.63
C ASP A 145 -21.83 2.07 0.14
N GLY A 146 -20.90 1.64 -0.74
CA GLY A 146 -21.03 1.85 -2.18
C GLY A 146 -20.68 3.25 -2.67
N LYS A 147 -20.29 4.17 -1.77
CA LYS A 147 -19.81 5.50 -2.15
C LYS A 147 -18.40 5.42 -2.74
N VAL A 148 -17.96 6.52 -3.35
CA VAL A 148 -16.66 6.56 -4.01
C VAL A 148 -15.70 7.52 -3.33
N LEU A 149 -14.41 7.25 -3.52
CA LEU A 149 -13.33 8.15 -3.12
C LEU A 149 -13.46 9.46 -3.90
N ASP A 150 -13.58 10.56 -3.19
CA ASP A 150 -13.91 11.89 -3.73
C ASP A 150 -12.90 12.92 -3.20
N ALA A 151 -12.39 13.74 -4.09
CA ALA A 151 -11.65 14.94 -3.71
C ALA A 151 -12.65 16.10 -3.58
N ASP A 152 -12.80 16.65 -2.38
CA ASP A 152 -13.75 17.76 -2.13
C ASP A 152 -13.49 18.92 -3.09
N ALA A 153 -14.49 19.22 -3.92
CA ALA A 153 -14.40 20.24 -4.98
C ALA A 153 -14.01 21.64 -4.45
N ASN A 154 -14.31 21.94 -3.18
CA ASN A 154 -13.95 23.23 -2.57
C ASN A 154 -12.46 23.32 -2.22
N SER A 155 -11.77 22.19 -2.10
CA SER A 155 -10.36 22.13 -1.70
C SER A 155 -9.46 21.33 -2.65
N VAL A 156 -10.00 20.81 -3.75
CA VAL A 156 -9.33 19.88 -4.68
C VAL A 156 -7.99 20.40 -5.23
N ASN A 157 -7.82 21.72 -5.36
CA ASN A 157 -6.61 22.35 -5.88
C ASN A 157 -5.59 22.72 -4.77
N ASN A 158 -5.90 22.50 -3.51
CA ASN A 158 -5.06 22.92 -2.39
C ASN A 158 -4.25 21.75 -1.84
N ASN A 159 -3.02 22.01 -1.39
CA ASN A 159 -2.31 21.10 -0.52
C ASN A 159 -3.04 21.02 0.83
N GLY A 160 -3.23 19.79 1.35
CA GLY A 160 -4.11 19.55 2.47
C GLY A 160 -5.59 19.46 2.07
N GLY A 161 -5.91 19.41 0.77
CA GLY A 161 -7.27 19.26 0.26
C GLY A 161 -7.94 18.01 0.82
N LYS A 162 -9.24 18.13 1.13
CA LYS A 162 -10.00 17.04 1.75
C LYS A 162 -10.24 15.91 0.76
N VAL A 163 -10.02 14.69 1.22
CA VAL A 163 -10.46 13.45 0.58
C VAL A 163 -11.59 12.86 1.43
N GLN A 164 -12.65 12.40 0.80
CA GLN A 164 -13.89 12.00 1.45
C GLN A 164 -14.59 10.88 0.71
N LEU A 165 -15.65 10.32 1.29
CA LEU A 165 -16.66 9.51 0.59
C LEU A 165 -17.77 10.41 0.04
N TRP A 166 -18.24 10.11 -1.17
CA TRP A 166 -19.38 10.79 -1.79
C TRP A 166 -20.14 9.85 -2.74
N ASP A 167 -21.40 10.13 -2.96
CA ASP A 167 -22.17 9.44 -4.00
C ASP A 167 -21.52 9.65 -5.37
N TRP A 168 -21.45 8.60 -6.18
CA TRP A 168 -20.95 8.71 -7.54
C TRP A 168 -21.89 9.58 -8.40
N TRP A 169 -21.37 10.68 -8.92
CA TRP A 169 -22.13 11.57 -9.79
C TRP A 169 -21.43 11.83 -11.13
N GLY A 170 -20.28 11.18 -11.40
CA GLY A 170 -19.53 11.31 -12.65
C GLY A 170 -18.57 12.50 -12.69
N GLY A 171 -18.29 13.13 -11.55
CA GLY A 171 -17.37 14.26 -11.47
C GLY A 171 -15.91 13.86 -11.64
N VAL A 172 -15.14 14.74 -12.28
CA VAL A 172 -13.71 14.52 -12.53
C VAL A 172 -12.88 14.52 -11.24
N ASN A 173 -13.40 15.10 -10.15
CA ASN A 173 -12.83 15.04 -8.81
C ASN A 173 -12.95 13.64 -8.15
N GLN A 174 -13.77 12.76 -8.73
CA GLN A 174 -13.96 11.37 -8.30
C GLN A 174 -13.18 10.37 -9.16
N ILE A 175 -12.45 10.86 -10.15
CA ILE A 175 -11.60 10.05 -11.04
C ILE A 175 -10.15 10.14 -10.58
N TRP A 176 -9.48 9.01 -10.56
CA TRP A 176 -8.11 8.86 -10.09
C TRP A 176 -7.26 8.12 -11.11
N GLN A 177 -6.00 8.50 -11.23
CA GLN A 177 -5.04 7.93 -12.17
C GLN A 177 -3.90 7.24 -11.42
N GLY A 178 -3.50 6.05 -11.92
CA GLY A 178 -2.39 5.30 -11.33
C GLY A 178 -1.92 4.13 -12.19
#